data_eafe01f49cdfd79354f45214ded5f507
#
_entry.id   eafe01f49cdfd79354f45214ded5f507
#
_cell.length_a   1.000
_cell.length_b   1.000
_cell.length_c   1.000
_cell.angle_alpha   90.00
_cell.angle_beta   90.00
_cell.angle_gamma   90.00
#
_symmetry.space_group_name_H-M   'P 1'
#
loop_
_entity.id
_entity.type
_entity.pdbx_description
1 polymer ?
#
loop_
_entity_poly.entity_id
_entity_poly.type
_entity_poly.pdbx_seq_one_letter_code
_entity_poly.pdbx_strand_id
1 'polypeptide(L)'
;KPASIAFHYRNVANDKADKAVDELLTGAATWDDVRVKSGKKVIELAVVHTSKGDCIDALRHRVGATAVVYFGDDITDEDAFVRLHGPDVSVKVGTGESAATFRIHDPTEVARRLARLASAREAFLAGADAVPIERHALLSDGRVMALVSPGAKISWMCAPRVDGPALFSELLGGPAAGHFTVEPSQPDNNPQQQYDGASLVLKTTWPRLTVTDFLDCSAGKPTQRAGRTDLIRQIEGRGEVRITFAPRLDFGRLPTRLVIRDGGLEIDDTIDPIVLRAPGVEWELLEEGSHQTAVGTVTLRGEPLRLELRYGTGSLREQQTLPPQERHRRTKLYWESWADRLALPKREGPLVRRSALVLKGLCYGPTGGIVAAATTSLPEHLGGIRNWDYRYCWLRDAAMSASALVKLGSFSEAMAFLDWMLAVVDRAAAPERLMPLYTVTGHEVGAEAEIAELAGYAGSRPVRVGNAARGQVQLDVFGPIA
;
A
#
# COMPACT_ATOMS: atom_id res chain seq x y z
N LYS A 1 -19.57 12.40 -37.00
CA LYS A 1 -18.75 11.30 -36.54
C LYS A 1 -17.81 10.88 -37.68
N PRO A 2 -16.56 10.49 -37.44
CA PRO A 2 -15.59 10.20 -38.51
C PRO A 2 -15.96 9.00 -39.38
N ALA A 3 -16.84 8.12 -38.92
CA ALA A 3 -17.20 6.87 -39.61
C ALA A 3 -18.72 6.69 -39.80
N SER A 4 -19.53 7.72 -39.56
CA SER A 4 -20.96 7.71 -39.84
C SER A 4 -21.52 9.10 -40.10
N ILE A 5 -22.63 9.16 -40.85
CA ILE A 5 -23.41 10.37 -41.13
C ILE A 5 -24.83 10.13 -40.61
N ALA A 6 -25.34 11.04 -39.81
CA ALA A 6 -26.72 10.99 -39.30
C ALA A 6 -27.58 12.02 -40.04
N PHE A 7 -28.63 11.54 -40.67
CA PHE A 7 -29.64 12.36 -41.35
C PHE A 7 -30.85 12.55 -40.41
N HIS A 8 -31.01 13.75 -39.88
CA HIS A 8 -32.11 14.11 -39.00
C HIS A 8 -33.24 14.78 -39.76
N TYR A 9 -34.45 14.26 -39.65
CA TYR A 9 -35.63 14.81 -40.29
C TYR A 9 -36.78 15.14 -39.32
N ARG A 10 -36.45 15.35 -38.04
CA ARG A 10 -37.42 15.62 -36.96
C ARG A 10 -38.20 16.93 -37.16
N ASN A 11 -37.54 17.96 -37.74
CA ASN A 11 -38.08 19.30 -37.88
C ASN A 11 -38.54 19.59 -39.35
N VAL A 12 -38.73 18.55 -40.15
CA VAL A 12 -39.13 18.69 -41.59
C VAL A 12 -40.60 18.21 -41.73
N ALA A 13 -41.36 18.86 -42.61
CA ALA A 13 -42.74 18.44 -42.95
C ALA A 13 -42.72 17.01 -43.54
N ASN A 14 -43.70 16.19 -43.19
CA ASN A 14 -43.67 14.75 -43.43
C ASN A 14 -43.52 14.41 -44.93
N ASP A 15 -44.19 15.13 -45.84
CA ASP A 15 -44.09 14.93 -47.31
C ASP A 15 -42.67 15.13 -47.87
N LYS A 16 -41.95 16.13 -47.35
CA LYS A 16 -40.55 16.39 -47.73
C LYS A 16 -39.58 15.44 -47.02
N ALA A 17 -39.91 15.05 -45.78
CA ALA A 17 -39.11 14.08 -45.02
C ALA A 17 -39.16 12.71 -45.70
N ASP A 18 -40.33 12.24 -46.10
CA ASP A 18 -40.52 10.92 -46.74
C ASP A 18 -39.78 10.82 -48.06
N LYS A 19 -39.84 11.88 -48.89
CA LYS A 19 -39.08 11.93 -50.16
C LYS A 19 -37.58 11.90 -49.94
N ALA A 20 -37.04 12.66 -48.96
CA ALA A 20 -35.63 12.70 -48.68
C ALA A 20 -35.12 11.38 -48.05
N VAL A 21 -35.96 10.73 -47.24
CA VAL A 21 -35.68 9.40 -46.65
C VAL A 21 -35.61 8.35 -47.79
N ASP A 22 -36.53 8.38 -48.73
CA ASP A 22 -36.59 7.45 -49.86
C ASP A 22 -35.35 7.63 -50.76
N GLU A 23 -35.01 8.87 -51.09
CA GLU A 23 -33.77 9.19 -51.84
C GLU A 23 -32.51 8.68 -51.13
N LEU A 24 -32.45 8.79 -49.78
CA LEU A 24 -31.31 8.30 -49.01
C LEU A 24 -31.25 6.77 -49.01
N LEU A 25 -32.39 6.10 -48.84
CA LEU A 25 -32.47 4.63 -48.76
C LEU A 25 -32.25 3.96 -50.10
N THR A 26 -32.64 4.62 -51.23
CA THR A 26 -32.41 4.13 -52.60
C THR A 26 -31.06 4.55 -53.15
N GLY A 27 -30.39 5.52 -52.53
CA GLY A 27 -29.10 6.05 -52.93
C GLY A 27 -27.94 5.56 -52.06
N ALA A 28 -27.40 6.42 -51.20
CA ALA A 28 -26.20 6.16 -50.41
C ALA A 28 -26.32 4.96 -49.46
N ALA A 29 -27.53 4.61 -49.04
CA ALA A 29 -27.79 3.44 -48.20
C ALA A 29 -27.55 2.08 -48.92
N THR A 30 -27.50 2.07 -50.23
CA THR A 30 -27.25 0.85 -51.05
C THR A 30 -25.77 0.62 -51.40
N TRP A 31 -24.87 1.51 -50.98
CA TRP A 31 -23.46 1.36 -51.24
C TRP A 31 -22.86 0.21 -50.47
N ASP A 32 -21.90 -0.49 -51.08
CA ASP A 32 -21.17 -1.57 -50.39
C ASP A 32 -20.51 -1.04 -49.11
N ASP A 33 -20.53 -1.86 -48.08
CA ASP A 33 -20.03 -1.56 -46.73
C ASP A 33 -20.79 -0.45 -45.94
N VAL A 34 -21.91 0.08 -46.47
CA VAL A 34 -22.75 1.02 -45.70
C VAL A 34 -23.85 0.28 -44.97
N ARG A 35 -23.92 0.48 -43.66
CA ARG A 35 -25.06 0.04 -42.82
C ARG A 35 -25.99 1.17 -42.49
N VAL A 36 -27.28 0.89 -42.59
CA VAL A 36 -28.37 1.80 -42.26
C VAL A 36 -28.88 1.48 -40.87
N LYS A 37 -28.84 2.47 -39.97
CA LYS A 37 -29.50 2.41 -38.66
C LYS A 37 -30.63 3.42 -38.62
N SER A 38 -31.85 2.95 -38.45
CA SER A 38 -33.03 3.80 -38.30
C SER A 38 -33.37 4.07 -36.84
N GLY A 39 -33.53 5.34 -36.48
CA GLY A 39 -33.95 5.77 -35.13
C GLY A 39 -35.21 6.68 -35.19
N LYS A 40 -35.56 7.29 -34.12
CA LYS A 40 -36.71 8.16 -34.00
C LYS A 40 -36.54 9.47 -34.78
N LYS A 41 -36.96 9.49 -36.05
CA LYS A 41 -36.78 10.60 -37.00
C LYS A 41 -35.30 10.90 -37.31
N VAL A 42 -34.49 9.84 -37.40
CA VAL A 42 -33.07 9.89 -37.82
C VAL A 42 -32.71 8.62 -38.57
N ILE A 43 -31.91 8.75 -39.63
CA ILE A 43 -31.24 7.64 -40.32
C ILE A 43 -29.73 7.87 -40.18
N GLU A 44 -29.01 6.88 -39.73
CA GLU A 44 -27.55 6.90 -39.66
C GLU A 44 -26.98 5.91 -40.67
N LEU A 45 -26.12 6.40 -41.57
CA LEU A 45 -25.31 5.59 -42.47
C LEU A 45 -23.92 5.43 -41.85
N ALA A 46 -23.51 4.21 -41.61
CA ALA A 46 -22.22 3.91 -40.97
C ALA A 46 -21.39 2.95 -41.84
N VAL A 47 -20.10 3.24 -41.98
CA VAL A 47 -19.11 2.40 -42.68
C VAL A 47 -18.26 1.56 -41.74
N VAL A 48 -18.45 1.70 -40.43
CA VAL A 48 -17.76 0.91 -39.42
C VAL A 48 -18.78 0.01 -38.69
N HIS A 49 -18.47 -1.27 -38.61
CA HIS A 49 -19.30 -2.30 -37.98
C HIS A 49 -18.95 -2.42 -36.50
N THR A 50 -19.34 -1.44 -35.71
CA THR A 50 -19.19 -1.48 -34.23
C THR A 50 -20.54 -1.22 -33.57
N SER A 51 -20.85 -2.01 -32.57
CA SER A 51 -22.00 -1.79 -31.68
C SER A 51 -21.55 -1.22 -30.33
N LYS A 52 -22.48 -0.72 -29.52
CA LYS A 52 -22.20 -0.34 -28.12
C LYS A 52 -21.78 -1.55 -27.30
N GLY A 53 -22.27 -2.75 -27.63
CA GLY A 53 -21.83 -4.00 -27.02
C GLY A 53 -20.34 -4.31 -27.29
N ASP A 54 -19.91 -4.17 -28.55
CA ASP A 54 -18.51 -4.38 -28.91
C ASP A 54 -17.58 -3.38 -28.20
N CYS A 55 -18.04 -2.14 -28.02
CA CYS A 55 -17.30 -1.13 -27.26
C CYS A 55 -17.18 -1.50 -25.77
N ILE A 56 -18.22 -2.06 -25.17
CA ILE A 56 -18.20 -2.53 -23.78
C ILE A 56 -17.19 -3.66 -23.60
N ASP A 57 -17.21 -4.66 -24.50
CA ASP A 57 -16.27 -5.78 -24.46
C ASP A 57 -14.82 -5.31 -24.60
N ALA A 58 -14.56 -4.40 -25.53
CA ALA A 58 -13.23 -3.81 -25.73
C ALA A 58 -12.76 -3.00 -24.50
N LEU A 59 -13.64 -2.21 -23.89
CA LEU A 59 -13.35 -1.46 -22.67
C LEU A 59 -13.12 -2.39 -21.48
N ARG A 60 -13.96 -3.40 -21.31
CA ARG A 60 -13.82 -4.43 -20.25
C ARG A 60 -12.45 -5.06 -20.31
N HIS A 61 -12.05 -5.53 -21.49
CA HIS A 61 -10.73 -6.14 -21.70
C HIS A 61 -9.59 -5.15 -21.41
N ARG A 62 -9.72 -3.91 -21.92
CA ARG A 62 -8.68 -2.88 -21.78
C ARG A 62 -8.42 -2.46 -20.32
N VAL A 63 -9.46 -2.40 -19.49
CA VAL A 63 -9.36 -1.96 -18.09
C VAL A 63 -9.42 -3.11 -17.09
N GLY A 64 -9.53 -4.36 -17.53
CA GLY A 64 -9.64 -5.54 -16.67
C GLY A 64 -10.90 -5.53 -15.79
N ALA A 65 -12.03 -4.96 -16.27
CA ALA A 65 -13.24 -4.86 -15.47
C ALA A 65 -13.90 -6.22 -15.26
N THR A 66 -14.17 -6.57 -14.01
CA THR A 66 -14.86 -7.81 -13.61
C THR A 66 -16.38 -7.68 -13.65
N ALA A 67 -16.92 -6.46 -13.65
CA ALA A 67 -18.32 -6.15 -13.76
C ALA A 67 -18.53 -4.80 -14.49
N VAL A 68 -19.68 -4.65 -15.15
CA VAL A 68 -20.09 -3.44 -15.86
C VAL A 68 -21.48 -3.01 -15.41
N VAL A 69 -21.66 -1.72 -15.18
CA VAL A 69 -22.98 -1.11 -15.00
C VAL A 69 -23.24 -0.22 -16.20
N TYR A 70 -24.34 -0.47 -16.93
CA TYR A 70 -24.67 0.27 -18.13
C TYR A 70 -26.11 0.82 -18.06
N PHE A 71 -26.25 2.12 -18.31
CA PHE A 71 -27.55 2.81 -18.43
C PHE A 71 -27.79 3.22 -19.86
N GLY A 72 -28.96 2.95 -20.39
CA GLY A 72 -29.34 3.29 -21.76
C GLY A 72 -30.81 3.61 -21.93
N ASP A 73 -31.15 4.53 -22.84
CA ASP A 73 -32.51 4.98 -23.08
C ASP A 73 -33.01 4.70 -24.51
N ASP A 74 -32.11 4.43 -25.45
CA ASP A 74 -32.49 4.25 -26.85
C ASP A 74 -32.36 2.78 -27.34
N ILE A 75 -32.72 2.57 -28.64
CA ILE A 75 -32.71 1.24 -29.27
C ILE A 75 -31.29 0.72 -29.44
N THR A 76 -30.31 1.60 -29.65
CA THR A 76 -28.91 1.19 -29.83
C THR A 76 -28.26 0.72 -28.50
N ASP A 77 -28.87 0.99 -27.36
CA ASP A 77 -28.44 0.49 -26.07
C ASP A 77 -28.81 -0.97 -25.85
N GLU A 78 -29.81 -1.49 -26.59
CA GLU A 78 -30.20 -2.90 -26.52
C GLU A 78 -29.05 -3.82 -26.96
N ASP A 79 -28.21 -3.39 -27.91
CA ASP A 79 -26.99 -4.12 -28.31
C ASP A 79 -26.00 -4.27 -27.14
N ALA A 80 -25.95 -3.27 -26.25
CA ALA A 80 -25.14 -3.31 -25.05
C ALA A 80 -25.79 -4.21 -23.97
N PHE A 81 -27.10 -4.09 -23.77
CA PHE A 81 -27.81 -4.88 -22.74
C PHE A 81 -27.70 -6.40 -22.99
N VAL A 82 -27.78 -6.83 -24.25
CA VAL A 82 -27.64 -8.25 -24.62
C VAL A 82 -26.25 -8.81 -24.34
N ARG A 83 -25.20 -7.98 -24.33
CA ARG A 83 -23.82 -8.40 -24.05
C ARG A 83 -23.50 -8.48 -22.56
N LEU A 84 -24.34 -7.88 -21.72
CA LEU A 84 -24.14 -7.86 -20.26
C LEU A 84 -24.71 -9.11 -19.61
N HIS A 85 -23.88 -9.81 -18.83
CA HIS A 85 -24.25 -11.08 -18.20
C HIS A 85 -23.46 -11.31 -16.91
N GLY A 86 -23.90 -12.27 -16.10
CA GLY A 86 -23.25 -12.62 -14.84
C GLY A 86 -23.32 -11.48 -13.81
N PRO A 87 -22.18 -10.92 -13.37
CA PRO A 87 -22.14 -9.86 -12.36
C PRO A 87 -22.50 -8.46 -12.91
N ASP A 88 -22.81 -8.36 -14.23
CA ASP A 88 -23.11 -7.08 -14.86
C ASP A 88 -24.52 -6.60 -14.52
N VAL A 89 -24.71 -5.29 -14.58
CA VAL A 89 -25.97 -4.61 -14.33
C VAL A 89 -26.36 -3.77 -15.54
N SER A 90 -27.45 -4.14 -16.21
CA SER A 90 -28.05 -3.40 -17.31
C SER A 90 -29.32 -2.69 -16.85
N VAL A 91 -29.44 -1.40 -17.17
CA VAL A 91 -30.52 -0.53 -16.68
C VAL A 91 -31.13 0.26 -17.83
N LYS A 92 -32.39 -0.04 -18.18
CA LYS A 92 -33.18 0.76 -19.13
C LYS A 92 -33.68 2.03 -18.46
N VAL A 93 -33.47 3.16 -19.10
CA VAL A 93 -34.02 4.46 -18.70
C VAL A 93 -35.28 4.75 -19.52
N GLY A 94 -36.40 5.02 -18.87
CA GLY A 94 -37.69 5.29 -19.51
C GLY A 94 -38.50 4.03 -19.79
N THR A 95 -39.49 4.19 -20.70
CA THR A 95 -40.52 3.17 -21.04
C THR A 95 -40.12 2.40 -22.31
N GLY A 96 -40.81 1.27 -22.57
CA GLY A 96 -40.63 0.43 -23.76
C GLY A 96 -40.05 -0.94 -23.42
N GLU A 97 -40.11 -1.88 -24.36
CA GLU A 97 -39.50 -3.20 -24.20
C GLU A 97 -37.95 -3.09 -24.20
N SER A 98 -37.29 -3.94 -23.44
CA SER A 98 -35.85 -3.90 -23.29
C SER A 98 -35.32 -5.23 -22.80
N ALA A 99 -34.10 -5.59 -23.24
CA ALA A 99 -33.31 -6.71 -22.72
C ALA A 99 -32.59 -6.38 -21.39
N ALA A 100 -32.67 -5.13 -20.90
CA ALA A 100 -32.05 -4.73 -19.64
C ALA A 100 -32.69 -5.44 -18.44
N THR A 101 -31.87 -5.83 -17.46
CA THR A 101 -32.29 -6.51 -16.24
C THR A 101 -33.10 -5.60 -15.30
N PHE A 102 -32.78 -4.30 -15.29
CA PHE A 102 -33.42 -3.31 -14.43
C PHE A 102 -33.96 -2.14 -15.24
N ARG A 103 -34.84 -1.37 -14.59
CA ARG A 103 -35.47 -0.19 -15.19
C ARG A 103 -35.58 0.96 -14.19
N ILE A 104 -35.34 2.19 -14.69
CA ILE A 104 -35.58 3.44 -13.97
C ILE A 104 -36.35 4.42 -14.85
N HIS A 105 -37.00 5.43 -14.26
CA HIS A 105 -37.95 6.27 -14.95
C HIS A 105 -37.31 7.36 -15.81
N ASP A 106 -36.24 8.01 -15.31
CA ASP A 106 -35.72 9.23 -15.91
C ASP A 106 -34.20 9.44 -15.63
N PRO A 107 -33.54 10.39 -16.33
CA PRO A 107 -32.13 10.72 -16.11
C PRO A 107 -31.81 11.24 -14.70
N THR A 108 -32.76 11.83 -13.99
CA THR A 108 -32.55 12.31 -12.62
C THR A 108 -32.34 11.13 -11.69
N GLU A 109 -33.06 10.03 -11.91
CA GLU A 109 -32.87 8.80 -11.17
C GLU A 109 -31.50 8.16 -11.51
N VAL A 110 -31.00 8.23 -12.78
CA VAL A 110 -29.66 7.82 -13.15
C VAL A 110 -28.63 8.57 -12.30
N ALA A 111 -28.71 9.90 -12.26
CA ALA A 111 -27.77 10.72 -11.47
C ALA A 111 -27.77 10.34 -9.99
N ARG A 112 -28.95 10.08 -9.41
CA ARG A 112 -29.10 9.64 -8.02
C ARG A 112 -28.48 8.27 -7.78
N ARG A 113 -28.65 7.31 -8.70
CA ARG A 113 -28.06 5.97 -8.61
C ARG A 113 -26.54 6.02 -8.75
N LEU A 114 -26.01 6.82 -9.68
CA LEU A 114 -24.58 7.03 -9.85
C LEU A 114 -23.94 7.68 -8.62
N ALA A 115 -24.59 8.71 -8.04
CA ALA A 115 -24.12 9.33 -6.80
C ALA A 115 -24.07 8.32 -5.64
N ARG A 116 -25.11 7.47 -5.51
CA ARG A 116 -25.15 6.41 -4.50
C ARG A 116 -24.06 5.34 -4.75
N LEU A 117 -23.83 4.97 -6.00
CA LEU A 117 -22.77 4.05 -6.38
C LEU A 117 -21.39 4.64 -6.07
N ALA A 118 -21.16 5.93 -6.38
CA ALA A 118 -19.92 6.64 -6.05
C ALA A 118 -19.69 6.65 -4.53
N SER A 119 -20.70 7.04 -3.72
CA SER A 119 -20.58 7.04 -2.26
C SER A 119 -20.35 5.63 -1.68
N ALA A 120 -21.02 4.60 -2.22
CA ALA A 120 -20.76 3.22 -1.81
C ALA A 120 -19.36 2.75 -2.22
N ARG A 121 -18.89 3.18 -3.39
CA ARG A 121 -17.52 2.90 -3.85
C ARG A 121 -16.49 3.60 -2.99
N GLU A 122 -16.71 4.87 -2.64
CA GLU A 122 -15.86 5.63 -1.72
C GLU A 122 -15.80 4.96 -0.35
N ALA A 123 -16.94 4.57 0.21
CA ALA A 123 -17.01 3.84 1.48
C ALA A 123 -16.29 2.48 1.41
N PHE A 124 -16.44 1.75 0.30
CA PHE A 124 -15.73 0.49 0.06
C PHE A 124 -14.22 0.70 -0.08
N LEU A 125 -13.79 1.74 -0.82
CA LEU A 125 -12.38 2.07 -1.03
C LEU A 125 -11.74 2.67 0.23
N ALA A 126 -12.49 3.49 0.98
CA ALA A 126 -12.06 3.95 2.30
C ALA A 126 -11.88 2.79 3.27
N GLY A 127 -12.45 1.62 2.94
CA GLY A 127 -12.47 0.42 3.76
C GLY A 127 -12.97 0.78 5.16
N ALA A 128 -14.07 0.26 5.62
CA ALA A 128 -14.54 0.54 6.97
C ALA A 128 -13.45 0.27 8.04
N ASP A 129 -12.40 -0.49 7.66
CA ASP A 129 -11.28 -0.94 8.50
C ASP A 129 -9.89 -0.43 8.07
N ALA A 130 -9.75 0.28 6.94
CA ALA A 130 -8.45 0.80 6.51
C ALA A 130 -8.08 2.05 7.32
N VAL A 131 -7.06 1.93 8.16
CA VAL A 131 -6.52 3.08 8.89
C VAL A 131 -5.90 4.07 7.88
N PRO A 132 -6.27 5.36 7.93
CA PRO A 132 -5.66 6.38 7.06
C PRO A 132 -4.13 6.35 7.13
N ILE A 133 -3.46 6.51 5.97
CA ILE A 133 -1.99 6.39 5.85
C ILE A 133 -1.30 7.35 6.81
N GLU A 134 -1.78 8.58 6.90
CA GLU A 134 -1.24 9.65 7.76
C GLU A 134 -1.35 9.37 9.27
N ARG A 135 -2.13 8.36 9.65
CA ARG A 135 -2.25 7.93 11.04
C ARG A 135 -1.28 6.82 11.45
N HIS A 136 -0.45 6.35 10.53
CA HIS A 136 0.58 5.37 10.84
C HIS A 136 1.85 6.06 11.33
N ALA A 137 2.45 5.48 12.36
CA ALA A 137 3.75 5.92 12.89
C ALA A 137 4.87 5.01 12.39
N LEU A 138 6.03 5.60 12.04
CA LEU A 138 7.21 4.89 11.59
C LEU A 138 8.13 4.55 12.77
N LEU A 139 8.56 3.31 12.84
CA LEU A 139 9.70 2.85 13.64
C LEU A 139 10.84 2.47 12.70
N SER A 140 12.08 2.72 13.10
CA SER A 140 13.27 2.28 12.35
C SER A 140 14.44 2.02 13.29
N ASP A 141 15.31 1.09 12.90
CA ASP A 141 16.62 0.88 13.52
C ASP A 141 17.78 1.12 12.51
N GLY A 142 17.42 1.65 11.31
CA GLY A 142 18.34 1.82 10.20
C GLY A 142 18.64 0.53 9.42
N ARG A 143 17.92 -0.57 9.68
CA ARG A 143 17.94 -1.83 8.90
C ARG A 143 16.55 -2.24 8.46
N VAL A 144 15.64 -2.22 9.42
CA VAL A 144 14.26 -2.61 9.30
C VAL A 144 13.38 -1.41 9.62
N MET A 145 12.20 -1.39 9.06
CA MET A 145 11.18 -0.41 9.34
C MET A 145 9.87 -1.11 9.66
N ALA A 146 9.13 -0.55 10.62
CA ALA A 146 7.79 -1.00 10.93
C ALA A 146 6.82 0.18 10.96
N LEU A 147 5.57 -0.05 10.58
CA LEU A 147 4.49 0.92 10.73
C LEU A 147 3.52 0.46 11.81
N VAL A 148 3.17 1.39 12.66
CA VAL A 148 2.26 1.19 13.79
C VAL A 148 1.00 2.01 13.56
N SER A 149 -0.16 1.35 13.50
CA SER A 149 -1.46 2.03 13.45
C SER A 149 -1.91 2.50 14.84
N PRO A 150 -2.92 3.37 14.97
CA PRO A 150 -3.32 4.01 16.24
C PRO A 150 -3.62 3.06 17.41
N GLY A 151 -4.03 1.82 17.14
CA GLY A 151 -4.31 0.80 18.17
C GLY A 151 -3.09 -0.01 18.62
N ALA A 152 -1.87 0.53 18.58
CA ALA A 152 -0.62 -0.19 18.85
C ALA A 152 -0.51 -1.51 18.05
N LYS A 153 -0.91 -1.48 16.78
CA LYS A 153 -0.84 -2.61 15.89
C LYS A 153 0.28 -2.40 14.88
N ILE A 154 1.26 -3.30 14.86
CA ILE A 154 2.25 -3.35 13.79
C ILE A 154 1.55 -3.91 12.56
N SER A 155 1.23 -3.06 11.60
CA SER A 155 0.50 -3.38 10.37
C SER A 155 1.40 -3.62 9.17
N TRP A 156 2.68 -3.26 9.30
CA TRP A 156 3.70 -3.43 8.26
C TRP A 156 5.08 -3.63 8.87
N MET A 157 5.82 -4.62 8.40
CA MET A 157 7.23 -4.82 8.71
C MET A 157 7.85 -5.81 7.72
N CYS A 158 8.98 -5.44 7.13
CA CYS A 158 9.82 -6.32 6.31
C CYS A 158 11.09 -6.71 7.10
N ALA A 159 11.57 -7.93 6.93
CA ALA A 159 12.80 -8.42 7.52
C ALA A 159 13.50 -9.40 6.56
N PRO A 160 14.84 -9.44 6.53
CA PRO A 160 15.84 -8.76 7.38
C PRO A 160 16.13 -7.31 7.00
N ARG A 161 15.56 -6.81 5.91
CA ARG A 161 15.79 -5.47 5.37
C ARG A 161 14.45 -4.87 4.93
N VAL A 162 14.42 -3.56 4.78
CA VAL A 162 13.23 -2.84 4.31
C VAL A 162 12.78 -3.28 2.92
N ASP A 163 13.71 -3.62 2.02
CA ASP A 163 13.45 -4.11 0.66
C ASP A 163 13.27 -5.64 0.57
N GLY A 164 13.22 -6.31 1.73
CA GLY A 164 13.02 -7.75 1.85
C GLY A 164 11.55 -8.17 1.88
N PRO A 165 11.29 -9.47 2.10
CA PRO A 165 9.94 -10.01 2.27
C PRO A 165 9.25 -9.43 3.51
N ALA A 166 7.92 -9.23 3.43
CA ALA A 166 7.17 -8.79 4.60
C ALA A 166 6.90 -9.94 5.57
N LEU A 167 7.00 -9.62 6.87
CA LEU A 167 6.57 -10.44 7.99
C LEU A 167 5.14 -10.06 8.42
N PHE A 168 4.81 -8.77 8.32
CA PHE A 168 3.47 -8.23 8.52
C PHE A 168 3.10 -7.35 7.34
N SER A 169 1.93 -7.58 6.76
CA SER A 169 1.43 -6.83 5.59
C SER A 169 -0.07 -6.51 5.67
N GLU A 170 -0.63 -6.42 6.89
CA GLU A 170 -2.03 -6.02 7.10
C GLU A 170 -2.37 -4.71 6.38
N LEU A 171 -1.44 -3.77 6.32
CA LEU A 171 -1.58 -2.51 5.58
C LEU A 171 -2.10 -2.72 4.14
N LEU A 172 -1.73 -3.83 3.49
CA LEU A 172 -2.08 -4.13 2.09
C LEU A 172 -3.06 -5.28 1.92
N GLY A 173 -3.26 -6.11 2.94
CA GLY A 173 -4.07 -7.33 2.80
C GLY A 173 -5.15 -7.49 3.87
N GLY A 174 -5.30 -6.51 4.75
CA GLY A 174 -6.18 -6.63 5.91
C GLY A 174 -5.63 -7.61 6.97
N PRO A 175 -6.41 -7.95 8.01
CA PRO A 175 -5.94 -8.75 9.15
C PRO A 175 -5.34 -10.11 8.77
N ALA A 176 -5.85 -10.75 7.72
CA ALA A 176 -5.35 -12.04 7.24
C ALA A 176 -3.91 -11.98 6.70
N ALA A 177 -3.43 -10.80 6.29
CA ALA A 177 -2.08 -10.60 5.75
C ALA A 177 -1.01 -10.38 6.83
N GLY A 178 -1.37 -10.51 8.09
CA GLY A 178 -0.44 -10.54 9.22
C GLY A 178 -0.21 -9.22 9.92
N HIS A 179 -0.25 -9.30 11.25
CA HIS A 179 -0.06 -8.15 12.15
C HIS A 179 0.45 -8.60 13.53
N PHE A 180 0.88 -7.62 14.33
CA PHE A 180 1.22 -7.85 15.72
C PHE A 180 0.56 -6.77 16.58
N THR A 181 -0.51 -7.15 17.31
CA THR A 181 -1.36 -6.23 18.09
C THR A 181 -1.16 -6.43 19.59
N VAL A 182 -1.25 -5.34 20.33
CA VAL A 182 -1.35 -5.29 21.78
C VAL A 182 -2.45 -4.31 22.12
N GLU A 183 -3.51 -4.78 22.77
CA GLU A 183 -4.69 -3.96 23.04
C GLU A 183 -5.32 -4.32 24.39
N PRO A 184 -6.07 -3.41 25.05
CA PRO A 184 -6.89 -3.76 26.18
C PRO A 184 -7.93 -4.81 25.79
N SER A 185 -8.18 -5.84 26.62
CA SER A 185 -9.23 -6.84 26.36
C SER A 185 -10.64 -6.24 26.32
N GLN A 186 -10.86 -5.12 27.01
CA GLN A 186 -12.07 -4.33 26.87
C GLN A 186 -11.83 -3.22 25.85
N PRO A 187 -12.69 -3.10 24.82
CA PRO A 187 -12.50 -2.11 23.77
C PRO A 187 -12.52 -0.68 24.36
N ASP A 188 -11.41 0.01 24.24
CA ASP A 188 -11.30 1.45 24.45
C ASP A 188 -10.93 2.09 23.11
N ASN A 189 -11.90 2.76 22.51
CA ASN A 189 -11.87 3.10 21.09
C ASN A 189 -11.04 4.35 20.75
N ASN A 190 -10.30 4.94 21.68
CA ASN A 190 -9.59 6.19 21.39
C ASN A 190 -8.18 6.25 22.00
N PRO A 191 -7.24 5.37 21.58
CA PRO A 191 -5.86 5.50 21.99
C PRO A 191 -5.22 6.75 21.40
N GLN A 192 -4.33 7.37 22.16
CA GLN A 192 -3.50 8.48 21.69
C GLN A 192 -2.10 7.99 21.37
N GLN A 193 -1.58 8.37 20.20
CA GLN A 193 -0.22 8.07 19.79
C GLN A 193 0.65 9.32 19.80
N GLN A 194 1.84 9.18 20.38
CA GLN A 194 2.84 10.23 20.39
C GLN A 194 4.24 9.63 20.41
N TYR A 195 5.14 10.21 19.64
CA TYR A 195 6.56 9.89 19.78
C TYR A 195 7.14 10.43 21.09
N ASP A 196 8.00 9.66 21.72
CA ASP A 196 8.72 10.05 22.94
C ASP A 196 9.88 10.99 22.59
N GLY A 197 9.61 12.29 22.62
CA GLY A 197 10.57 13.32 22.27
C GLY A 197 10.97 13.35 20.79
N ALA A 198 12.20 13.76 20.51
CA ALA A 198 12.78 13.77 19.19
C ALA A 198 13.35 12.40 18.80
N SER A 199 12.53 11.35 18.87
CA SER A 199 12.93 9.98 18.61
C SER A 199 11.94 9.25 17.69
N LEU A 200 12.26 8.00 17.32
CA LEU A 200 11.34 7.03 16.72
C LEU A 200 10.91 5.97 17.76
N VAL A 201 10.81 6.35 19.02
CA VAL A 201 10.15 5.59 20.09
C VAL A 201 8.71 6.08 20.18
N LEU A 202 7.75 5.19 20.00
CA LEU A 202 6.33 5.52 19.92
C LEU A 202 5.63 5.10 21.21
N LYS A 203 4.78 5.96 21.76
CA LYS A 203 3.86 5.62 22.87
C LYS A 203 2.44 5.65 22.34
N THR A 204 1.72 4.56 22.59
CA THR A 204 0.27 4.46 22.38
C THR A 204 -0.36 4.31 23.76
N THR A 205 -1.24 5.25 24.12
CA THR A 205 -1.76 5.37 25.48
C THR A 205 -3.29 5.29 25.48
N TRP A 206 -3.81 4.42 26.34
CA TRP A 206 -5.21 4.34 26.78
C TRP A 206 -5.31 4.79 28.25
N PRO A 207 -6.49 5.00 28.80
CA PRO A 207 -6.63 5.46 30.19
C PRO A 207 -5.91 4.60 31.26
N ARG A 208 -5.72 3.30 31.00
CA ARG A 208 -5.11 2.35 31.95
C ARG A 208 -3.93 1.57 31.41
N LEU A 209 -3.58 1.79 30.13
CA LEU A 209 -2.55 1.04 29.43
C LEU A 209 -1.69 1.98 28.59
N THR A 210 -0.39 1.77 28.62
CA THR A 210 0.55 2.39 27.68
C THR A 210 1.39 1.31 27.02
N VAL A 211 1.48 1.34 25.71
CA VAL A 211 2.40 0.51 24.92
C VAL A 211 3.49 1.42 24.35
N THR A 212 4.74 1.12 24.67
CA THR A 212 5.91 1.81 24.13
C THR A 212 6.60 0.90 23.13
N ASP A 213 6.56 1.29 21.84
CA ASP A 213 7.08 0.53 20.72
C ASP A 213 8.34 1.16 20.16
N PHE A 214 9.39 0.37 19.93
CA PHE A 214 10.60 0.82 19.26
C PHE A 214 11.41 -0.34 18.67
N LEU A 215 12.14 -0.05 17.59
CA LEU A 215 13.22 -0.89 17.09
C LEU A 215 14.50 -0.53 17.84
N ASP A 216 15.19 -1.53 18.38
CA ASP A 216 16.29 -1.33 19.33
C ASP A 216 17.55 -0.76 18.67
N CYS A 217 17.95 0.44 19.06
CA CYS A 217 19.19 1.10 18.69
C CYS A 217 20.21 1.17 19.84
N SER A 218 19.97 0.48 20.97
CA SER A 218 20.80 0.58 22.18
C SER A 218 22.25 0.09 21.99
N ALA A 219 22.49 -0.78 21.01
CA ALA A 219 23.81 -1.30 20.67
C ALA A 219 24.64 -0.34 19.75
N GLY A 220 24.14 0.87 19.49
CA GLY A 220 24.84 1.86 18.68
C GLY A 220 24.44 1.83 17.19
N LYS A 221 25.35 2.23 16.31
CA LYS A 221 25.06 2.36 14.87
C LYS A 221 24.68 1.02 14.23
N PRO A 222 23.76 1.01 13.26
CA PRO A 222 23.33 -0.22 12.55
C PRO A 222 24.49 -1.02 11.92
N THR A 223 25.55 -0.35 11.48
CA THR A 223 26.76 -0.97 10.92
C THR A 223 27.54 -1.82 11.94
N GLN A 224 27.33 -1.58 13.23
CA GLN A 224 28.03 -2.29 14.32
C GLN A 224 27.24 -3.52 14.82
N ARG A 225 26.04 -3.76 14.28
CA ARG A 225 25.18 -4.88 14.67
C ARG A 225 25.27 -6.00 13.63
N ALA A 226 25.45 -7.22 14.10
CA ALA A 226 25.63 -8.42 13.29
C ALA A 226 24.30 -8.99 12.76
N GLY A 227 23.58 -8.24 11.91
CA GLY A 227 22.38 -8.74 11.22
C GLY A 227 21.11 -8.93 12.08
N ARG A 228 21.19 -8.57 13.37
CA ARG A 228 20.07 -8.71 14.31
C ARG A 228 19.19 -7.48 14.33
N THR A 229 17.87 -7.68 14.38
CA THR A 229 16.86 -6.65 14.64
C THR A 229 15.96 -7.11 15.78
N ASP A 230 15.72 -6.23 16.74
CA ASP A 230 14.79 -6.45 17.85
C ASP A 230 13.72 -5.36 17.83
N LEU A 231 12.46 -5.75 17.63
CA LEU A 231 11.29 -4.89 17.88
C LEU A 231 10.85 -5.12 19.32
N ILE A 232 10.87 -4.07 20.12
CA ILE A 232 10.50 -4.11 21.54
C ILE A 232 9.17 -3.42 21.73
N ARG A 233 8.29 -4.09 22.47
CA ARG A 233 6.97 -3.59 22.88
C ARG A 233 6.91 -3.67 24.41
N GLN A 234 7.04 -2.55 25.09
CA GLN A 234 6.93 -2.43 26.53
C GLN A 234 5.50 -2.01 26.89
N ILE A 235 4.86 -2.81 27.73
CA ILE A 235 3.45 -2.67 28.08
C ILE A 235 3.37 -2.34 29.58
N GLU A 236 2.81 -1.19 29.93
CA GLU A 236 2.72 -0.68 31.29
C GLU A 236 1.27 -0.33 31.61
N GLY A 237 0.85 -0.61 32.82
CA GLY A 237 -0.50 -0.28 33.28
C GLY A 237 -1.13 -1.36 34.12
N ARG A 238 -2.46 -1.38 34.14
CA ARG A 238 -3.26 -2.35 34.89
C ARG A 238 -4.48 -2.79 34.09
N GLY A 239 -4.83 -4.07 34.22
CA GLY A 239 -5.97 -4.68 33.55
C GLY A 239 -5.56 -5.80 32.63
N GLU A 240 -6.54 -6.35 31.95
CA GLU A 240 -6.33 -7.44 31.02
C GLU A 240 -5.95 -6.90 29.63
N VAL A 241 -4.90 -7.49 29.07
CA VAL A 241 -4.34 -7.13 27.75
C VAL A 241 -4.39 -8.36 26.85
N ARG A 242 -4.91 -8.19 25.66
CA ARG A 242 -4.87 -9.17 24.59
C ARG A 242 -3.69 -8.90 23.66
N ILE A 243 -2.96 -9.94 23.36
CA ILE A 243 -1.82 -9.92 22.45
C ILE A 243 -2.12 -10.85 21.29
N THR A 244 -2.04 -10.34 20.06
CA THR A 244 -2.23 -11.14 18.84
C THR A 244 -0.95 -11.09 18.02
N PHE A 245 -0.32 -12.23 17.82
CA PHE A 245 0.87 -12.37 16.98
C PHE A 245 0.53 -13.25 15.78
N ALA A 246 0.35 -12.61 14.63
CA ALA A 246 -0.06 -13.21 13.35
C ALA A 246 1.00 -12.94 12.27
N PRO A 247 2.20 -13.53 12.34
CA PRO A 247 3.18 -13.38 11.27
C PRO A 247 2.70 -14.08 10.00
N ARG A 248 3.09 -13.51 8.85
CA ARG A 248 2.81 -14.07 7.51
C ARG A 248 4.06 -13.93 6.65
N LEU A 249 4.83 -15.01 6.58
CA LEU A 249 6.10 -15.02 5.88
C LEU A 249 5.91 -14.68 4.39
N ASP A 250 6.80 -13.83 3.88
CA ASP A 250 6.84 -13.41 2.50
C ASP A 250 5.48 -12.92 1.98
N PHE A 251 4.89 -11.92 2.66
CA PHE A 251 3.56 -11.37 2.32
C PHE A 251 2.42 -12.40 2.44
N GLY A 252 2.60 -13.47 3.21
CA GLY A 252 1.64 -14.56 3.35
C GLY A 252 1.74 -15.64 2.25
N ARG A 253 2.74 -15.57 1.37
CA ARG A 253 2.94 -16.58 0.31
C ARG A 253 3.57 -17.88 0.82
N LEU A 254 4.31 -17.80 1.93
CA LEU A 254 4.90 -19.00 2.56
C LEU A 254 4.09 -19.40 3.79
N PRO A 255 3.89 -20.69 4.03
CA PRO A 255 3.27 -21.20 5.26
C PRO A 255 3.97 -20.64 6.48
N THR A 256 3.21 -20.32 7.53
CA THR A 256 3.77 -19.81 8.79
C THR A 256 3.31 -20.68 9.94
N ARG A 257 4.25 -21.38 10.57
CA ARG A 257 4.02 -22.25 11.72
C ARG A 257 4.66 -21.65 12.96
N LEU A 258 3.98 -21.77 14.09
CA LEU A 258 4.43 -21.25 15.38
C LEU A 258 4.66 -22.40 16.35
N VAL A 259 5.78 -22.36 17.05
CA VAL A 259 6.12 -23.31 18.11
C VAL A 259 6.17 -22.58 19.44
N ILE A 260 5.37 -23.05 20.41
CA ILE A 260 5.44 -22.55 21.79
C ILE A 260 6.71 -23.08 22.44
N ARG A 261 7.52 -22.20 22.98
CA ARG A 261 8.75 -22.49 23.73
C ARG A 261 8.68 -21.87 25.14
N ASP A 262 9.52 -22.35 26.02
CA ASP A 262 9.67 -21.67 27.31
C ASP A 262 10.14 -20.21 27.11
N GLY A 263 9.32 -19.28 27.59
CA GLY A 263 9.53 -17.83 27.46
C GLY A 263 9.04 -17.18 26.18
N GLY A 264 8.31 -17.89 25.28
CA GLY A 264 7.71 -17.26 24.10
C GLY A 264 7.37 -18.17 22.94
N LEU A 265 7.51 -17.63 21.71
CA LEU A 265 7.17 -18.30 20.45
C LEU A 265 8.39 -18.31 19.51
N GLU A 266 8.47 -19.34 18.69
CA GLU A 266 9.38 -19.46 17.55
C GLU A 266 8.57 -19.57 16.27
N ILE A 267 8.99 -18.86 15.19
CA ILE A 267 8.47 -19.13 13.85
C ILE A 267 9.31 -20.27 13.27
N ASP A 268 8.66 -21.39 13.02
CA ASP A 268 9.30 -22.61 12.54
C ASP A 268 9.71 -22.51 11.06
N ASP A 269 10.70 -23.32 10.67
CA ASP A 269 11.16 -23.50 9.28
C ASP A 269 11.54 -22.18 8.56
N THR A 270 12.21 -21.28 9.28
CA THR A 270 12.77 -20.05 8.71
C THR A 270 14.27 -20.15 8.48
N ILE A 271 14.77 -19.55 7.38
CA ILE A 271 16.21 -19.51 7.06
C ILE A 271 16.99 -18.81 8.19
N ASP A 272 16.52 -17.64 8.60
CA ASP A 272 17.05 -16.92 9.75
C ASP A 272 16.08 -17.12 10.93
N PRO A 273 16.59 -17.42 12.14
CA PRO A 273 15.70 -17.61 13.30
C PRO A 273 14.89 -16.35 13.62
N ILE A 274 13.60 -16.54 13.89
CA ILE A 274 12.69 -15.47 14.31
C ILE A 274 11.94 -15.95 15.55
N VAL A 275 12.08 -15.24 16.66
CA VAL A 275 11.43 -15.58 17.91
C VAL A 275 10.72 -14.37 18.53
N LEU A 276 9.60 -14.61 19.19
CA LEU A 276 8.93 -13.64 20.04
C LEU A 276 9.16 -14.04 21.51
N ARG A 277 10.07 -13.32 22.20
CA ARG A 277 10.20 -13.46 23.64
C ARG A 277 9.02 -12.75 24.32
N ALA A 278 8.31 -13.49 25.14
CA ALA A 278 7.08 -13.04 25.80
C ALA A 278 6.89 -13.80 27.12
N PRO A 279 7.73 -13.53 28.14
CA PRO A 279 7.69 -14.28 29.38
C PRO A 279 6.37 -14.08 30.12
N GLY A 280 5.80 -15.16 30.62
CA GLY A 280 4.54 -15.14 31.40
C GLY A 280 3.28 -14.98 30.54
N VAL A 281 3.38 -15.05 29.21
CA VAL A 281 2.22 -15.10 28.33
C VAL A 281 1.90 -16.55 28.00
N GLU A 282 0.66 -16.93 28.26
CA GLU A 282 0.11 -18.21 27.83
C GLU A 282 -0.51 -18.04 26.44
N TRP A 283 -0.14 -18.92 25.50
CA TRP A 283 -0.50 -18.79 24.11
C TRP A 283 -1.49 -19.86 23.67
N GLU A 284 -2.53 -19.43 22.97
CA GLU A 284 -3.41 -20.26 22.13
C GLU A 284 -3.00 -20.10 20.68
N LEU A 285 -2.83 -21.22 19.96
CA LEU A 285 -2.54 -21.21 18.53
C LEU A 285 -3.81 -21.50 17.75
N LEU A 286 -4.15 -20.56 16.86
CA LEU A 286 -5.29 -20.65 15.97
C LEU A 286 -4.81 -21.04 14.56
N GLU A 287 -5.46 -22.04 13.97
CA GLU A 287 -5.19 -22.47 12.58
C GLU A 287 -5.92 -21.56 11.59
N GLU A 288 -5.20 -20.98 10.66
CA GLU A 288 -5.74 -20.10 9.62
C GLU A 288 -5.22 -20.53 8.23
N GLY A 289 -5.71 -21.64 7.73
CA GLY A 289 -5.27 -22.22 6.46
C GLY A 289 -3.82 -22.72 6.52
N SER A 290 -2.92 -22.12 5.73
CA SER A 290 -1.48 -22.43 5.75
C SER A 290 -0.73 -21.71 6.88
N HIS A 291 -1.39 -20.88 7.67
CA HIS A 291 -0.77 -20.06 8.70
C HIS A 291 -1.30 -20.37 10.09
N GLN A 292 -0.55 -19.94 11.09
CA GLN A 292 -0.99 -19.93 12.49
C GLN A 292 -0.92 -18.51 13.06
N THR A 293 -1.87 -18.22 13.93
CA THR A 293 -1.92 -16.99 14.75
C THR A 293 -1.86 -17.37 16.21
N ALA A 294 -0.97 -16.74 16.97
CA ALA A 294 -0.93 -16.91 18.42
C ALA A 294 -1.70 -15.78 19.09
N VAL A 295 -2.57 -16.15 20.01
CA VAL A 295 -3.33 -15.23 20.86
C VAL A 295 -2.98 -15.49 22.32
N GLY A 296 -2.61 -14.45 23.03
CA GLY A 296 -2.33 -14.51 24.47
C GLY A 296 -3.11 -13.44 25.22
N THR A 297 -3.51 -13.75 26.45
CA THR A 297 -4.15 -12.80 27.37
C THR A 297 -3.34 -12.73 28.66
N VAL A 298 -3.06 -11.52 29.12
CA VAL A 298 -2.27 -11.29 30.34
C VAL A 298 -2.92 -10.22 31.20
N THR A 299 -3.01 -10.48 32.49
CA THR A 299 -3.46 -9.48 33.46
C THR A 299 -2.27 -8.71 34.04
N LEU A 300 -2.16 -7.44 33.70
CA LEU A 300 -1.15 -6.54 34.24
C LEU A 300 -1.55 -6.08 35.66
N ARG A 301 -0.61 -6.17 36.58
CA ARG A 301 -0.80 -5.78 38.00
C ARG A 301 0.05 -4.57 38.42
N GLY A 302 0.65 -3.88 37.44
CA GLY A 302 1.53 -2.72 37.63
C GLY A 302 2.98 -2.99 37.24
N GLU A 303 3.40 -4.25 37.12
CA GLU A 303 4.71 -4.61 36.61
C GLU A 303 4.70 -4.54 35.06
N PRO A 304 5.73 -3.96 34.44
CA PRO A 304 5.82 -3.89 32.99
C PRO A 304 5.98 -5.27 32.36
N LEU A 305 5.16 -5.57 31.32
CA LEU A 305 5.38 -6.71 30.46
C LEU A 305 6.19 -6.25 29.23
N ARG A 306 7.18 -7.06 28.83
CA ARG A 306 7.97 -6.78 27.64
C ARG A 306 7.90 -7.92 26.66
N LEU A 307 7.52 -7.58 25.45
CA LEU A 307 7.56 -8.45 24.29
C LEU A 307 8.74 -8.04 23.41
N GLU A 308 9.52 -9.00 22.93
CA GLU A 308 10.67 -8.75 22.07
C GLU A 308 10.60 -9.67 20.84
N LEU A 309 10.20 -9.13 19.69
CA LEU A 309 10.29 -9.83 18.41
C LEU A 309 11.74 -9.69 17.92
N ARG A 310 12.43 -10.82 17.86
CA ARG A 310 13.86 -10.89 17.53
C ARG A 310 14.05 -11.60 16.20
N TYR A 311 14.70 -10.93 15.28
CA TYR A 311 15.16 -11.48 14.01
C TYR A 311 16.66 -11.76 14.07
N GLY A 312 17.10 -12.90 13.51
CA GLY A 312 18.52 -13.28 13.44
C GLY A 312 19.04 -13.95 14.73
N THR A 313 18.16 -14.46 15.59
CA THR A 313 18.49 -15.27 16.77
C THR A 313 17.33 -16.13 17.19
N GLY A 314 17.61 -17.38 17.58
CA GLY A 314 16.64 -18.31 18.21
C GLY A 314 16.58 -18.19 19.75
N SER A 315 17.30 -17.23 20.36
CA SER A 315 17.36 -17.13 21.81
C SER A 315 16.16 -16.40 22.40
N LEU A 316 15.42 -17.07 23.26
CA LEU A 316 14.36 -16.51 24.11
C LEU A 316 14.86 -16.03 25.48
N ARG A 317 16.15 -16.22 25.78
CA ARG A 317 16.73 -15.78 27.06
C ARG A 317 16.77 -14.26 27.17
N GLU A 318 16.64 -13.75 28.40
CA GLU A 318 16.82 -12.34 28.66
C GLU A 318 18.26 -11.89 28.34
N GLN A 319 18.38 -10.73 27.71
CA GLN A 319 19.69 -10.17 27.41
C GLN A 319 20.28 -9.56 28.69
N GLN A 320 21.29 -10.21 29.25
CA GLN A 320 21.87 -9.82 30.50
C GLN A 320 22.77 -8.57 30.45
N THR A 321 23.24 -8.19 29.23
CA THR A 321 24.22 -7.09 29.07
C THR A 321 23.64 -5.70 29.29
N LEU A 322 22.34 -5.50 29.06
CA LEU A 322 21.65 -4.22 29.22
C LEU A 322 20.29 -4.42 29.87
N PRO A 323 20.05 -3.80 31.06
CA PRO A 323 18.70 -3.78 31.61
C PRO A 323 17.69 -3.18 30.65
N PRO A 324 16.47 -3.61 30.71
CA PRO A 324 15.42 -3.19 29.79
C PRO A 324 15.17 -1.68 29.70
N GLN A 325 15.16 -0.99 30.83
CA GLN A 325 15.00 0.47 30.87
C GLN A 325 16.18 1.18 30.18
N GLU A 326 17.36 0.57 30.26
CA GLU A 326 18.56 1.09 29.61
C GLU A 326 18.52 0.93 28.09
N ARG A 327 17.91 -0.14 27.56
CA ARG A 327 17.69 -0.31 26.11
C ARG A 327 16.77 0.79 25.55
N HIS A 328 15.65 1.06 26.24
CA HIS A 328 14.75 2.17 25.88
C HIS A 328 15.49 3.51 25.94
N ARG A 329 16.14 3.81 27.06
CA ARG A 329 16.88 5.07 27.26
C ARG A 329 17.96 5.28 26.18
N ARG A 330 18.76 4.26 25.87
CA ARG A 330 19.80 4.36 24.83
C ARG A 330 19.23 4.49 23.43
N THR A 331 18.15 3.80 23.10
CA THR A 331 17.47 3.95 21.81
C THR A 331 16.92 5.37 21.67
N LYS A 332 16.27 5.90 22.68
CA LYS A 332 15.80 7.29 22.69
C LYS A 332 16.98 8.26 22.50
N LEU A 333 18.04 8.11 23.27
CA LEU A 333 19.24 8.95 23.20
C LEU A 333 19.92 8.86 21.82
N TYR A 334 19.93 7.69 21.16
CA TYR A 334 20.45 7.54 19.81
C TYR A 334 19.77 8.51 18.82
N TRP A 335 18.46 8.59 18.86
CA TRP A 335 17.68 9.49 18.00
C TRP A 335 17.80 10.96 18.42
N GLU A 336 17.64 11.26 19.70
CA GLU A 336 17.68 12.61 20.24
C GLU A 336 19.05 13.26 20.04
N SER A 337 20.14 12.55 20.32
CA SER A 337 21.52 13.07 20.14
C SER A 337 21.84 13.39 18.67
N TRP A 338 21.19 12.70 17.72
CA TRP A 338 21.27 13.07 16.31
C TRP A 338 20.40 14.28 15.99
N ALA A 339 19.13 14.26 16.42
CA ALA A 339 18.15 15.32 16.15
C ALA A 339 18.55 16.68 16.75
N ASP A 340 19.25 16.69 17.89
CA ASP A 340 19.69 17.92 18.59
C ASP A 340 20.86 18.63 17.89
N ARG A 341 21.56 17.92 16.99
CA ARG A 341 22.62 18.51 16.17
C ARG A 341 22.13 19.17 14.90
N LEU A 342 20.83 19.05 14.58
CA LEU A 342 20.27 19.61 13.34
C LEU A 342 20.19 21.13 13.40
N ALA A 343 20.61 21.78 12.33
CA ALA A 343 20.41 23.21 12.08
C ALA A 343 18.96 23.48 11.63
N LEU A 344 18.06 23.63 12.60
CA LEU A 344 16.65 23.81 12.32
C LEU A 344 16.29 25.26 11.97
N PRO A 345 15.34 25.49 11.05
CA PRO A 345 14.84 26.83 10.77
C PRO A 345 14.06 27.38 11.97
N LYS A 346 14.02 28.71 12.10
CA LYS A 346 13.25 29.39 13.15
C LYS A 346 11.74 29.15 13.03
N ARG A 347 11.25 29.02 11.80
CA ARG A 347 9.85 28.74 11.51
C ARG A 347 9.67 27.25 11.28
N GLU A 348 8.63 26.65 11.89
CA GLU A 348 8.27 25.23 11.75
C GLU A 348 9.40 24.23 12.15
N GLY A 349 10.33 24.66 13.01
CA GLY A 349 11.44 23.83 13.46
C GLY A 349 11.04 22.44 13.97
N PRO A 350 10.01 22.29 14.82
CA PRO A 350 9.55 20.99 15.29
C PRO A 350 9.08 20.05 14.16
N LEU A 351 8.37 20.59 13.16
CA LEU A 351 7.90 19.81 12.00
C LEU A 351 9.07 19.39 11.11
N VAL A 352 10.01 20.30 10.85
CA VAL A 352 11.25 19.99 10.10
C VAL A 352 12.08 18.94 10.82
N ARG A 353 12.21 19.02 12.15
CA ARG A 353 12.88 17.98 12.97
C ARG A 353 12.22 16.62 12.80
N ARG A 354 10.89 16.54 12.85
CA ARG A 354 10.13 15.31 12.66
C ARG A 354 10.35 14.73 11.25
N SER A 355 10.28 15.58 10.23
CA SER A 355 10.56 15.18 8.85
C SER A 355 11.98 14.66 8.68
N ALA A 356 12.97 15.32 9.29
CA ALA A 356 14.36 14.85 9.27
C ALA A 356 14.54 13.49 9.94
N LEU A 357 13.84 13.22 11.05
CA LEU A 357 13.83 11.90 11.71
C LEU A 357 13.24 10.82 10.80
N VAL A 358 12.19 11.14 10.03
CA VAL A 358 11.65 10.21 9.02
C VAL A 358 12.69 9.93 7.93
N LEU A 359 13.31 10.97 7.34
CA LEU A 359 14.37 10.79 6.34
C LEU A 359 15.54 9.97 6.89
N LYS A 360 15.96 10.24 8.13
CA LYS A 360 16.99 9.43 8.81
C LYS A 360 16.56 7.99 8.99
N GLY A 361 15.26 7.76 9.30
CA GLY A 361 14.66 6.43 9.43
C GLY A 361 14.66 5.65 8.12
N LEU A 362 14.60 6.33 6.96
CA LEU A 362 14.66 5.73 5.63
C LEU A 362 16.10 5.41 5.15
N CYS A 363 17.13 5.86 5.88
CA CYS A 363 18.50 5.53 5.58
C CYS A 363 18.83 4.10 6.03
N TYR A 364 19.32 3.27 5.12
CA TYR A 364 19.81 1.93 5.45
C TYR A 364 21.24 2.01 5.96
N GLY A 365 21.40 1.98 7.27
CA GLY A 365 22.67 2.23 7.95
C GLY A 365 23.86 1.37 7.53
N PRO A 366 23.69 0.06 7.21
CA PRO A 366 24.81 -0.79 6.81
C PRO A 366 25.51 -0.37 5.52
N THR A 367 24.83 0.28 4.59
CA THR A 367 25.42 0.66 3.29
C THR A 367 25.34 2.15 2.98
N GLY A 368 24.40 2.87 3.59
CA GLY A 368 24.12 4.27 3.29
C GLY A 368 23.03 4.49 2.24
N GLY A 369 22.45 3.43 1.63
CA GLY A 369 21.31 3.57 0.70
C GLY A 369 20.12 4.24 1.38
N ILE A 370 19.38 5.07 0.64
CA ILE A 370 18.17 5.75 1.13
C ILE A 370 16.98 5.29 0.30
N VAL A 371 16.00 4.62 0.92
CA VAL A 371 14.80 4.15 0.21
C VAL A 371 13.80 5.28 0.00
N ALA A 372 13.03 5.20 -1.08
CA ALA A 372 12.01 6.19 -1.40
C ALA A 372 10.82 6.11 -0.43
N ALA A 373 10.46 4.90 0.04
CA ALA A 373 9.45 4.70 1.07
C ALA A 373 9.71 3.42 1.90
N ALA A 374 9.08 3.32 3.06
CA ALA A 374 9.12 2.12 3.90
C ALA A 374 8.24 0.98 3.37
N THR A 375 7.34 1.26 2.43
CA THR A 375 6.27 0.37 1.98
C THR A 375 6.27 0.15 0.48
N THR A 376 5.60 -0.93 0.06
CA THR A 376 5.20 -1.11 -1.34
C THR A 376 3.73 -0.75 -1.53
N SER A 377 3.35 -0.49 -2.77
CA SER A 377 1.97 -0.55 -3.31
C SER A 377 0.93 0.30 -2.62
N LEU A 378 1.33 1.37 -1.96
CA LEU A 378 0.38 2.41 -1.58
C LEU A 378 -0.08 3.16 -2.84
N PRO A 379 -1.41 3.41 -3.00
CA PRO A 379 -1.95 3.94 -4.24
C PRO A 379 -1.72 5.45 -4.38
N GLU A 380 -1.44 5.90 -5.61
CA GLU A 380 -1.47 7.34 -5.92
C GLU A 380 -2.89 7.92 -5.77
N HIS A 381 -3.92 7.09 -6.06
CA HIS A 381 -5.33 7.38 -5.84
C HIS A 381 -6.01 6.11 -5.31
N LEU A 382 -6.88 6.24 -4.32
CA LEU A 382 -7.66 5.13 -3.80
C LEU A 382 -8.42 4.41 -4.92
N GLY A 383 -8.27 3.09 -5.00
CA GLY A 383 -8.82 2.25 -6.07
C GLY A 383 -8.08 2.33 -7.40
N GLY A 384 -6.99 3.10 -7.49
CA GLY A 384 -6.14 3.18 -8.67
C GLY A 384 -5.22 1.99 -8.83
N ILE A 385 -4.62 1.88 -10.04
CA ILE A 385 -3.72 0.78 -10.43
C ILE A 385 -2.23 1.16 -10.33
N ARG A 386 -1.92 2.42 -10.00
CA ARG A 386 -0.55 2.94 -9.92
C ARG A 386 -0.03 2.76 -8.50
N ASN A 387 0.31 1.51 -8.17
CA ASN A 387 0.71 1.04 -6.86
C ASN A 387 2.08 0.38 -6.98
N TRP A 388 3.14 1.18 -6.79
CA TRP A 388 4.51 0.76 -7.08
C TRP A 388 5.26 0.35 -5.83
N ASP A 389 6.29 -0.48 -5.99
CA ASP A 389 7.20 -0.81 -4.89
C ASP A 389 8.27 0.27 -4.76
N TYR A 390 8.15 1.08 -3.71
CA TYR A 390 9.07 2.17 -3.40
C TYR A 390 10.09 1.85 -2.29
N ARG A 391 10.23 0.59 -1.89
CA ARG A 391 11.20 0.16 -0.87
C ARG A 391 12.64 0.12 -1.38
N TYR A 392 12.90 0.68 -2.54
CA TYR A 392 14.21 0.74 -3.21
C TYR A 392 14.82 2.13 -3.17
N CYS A 393 16.14 2.18 -3.40
CA CYS A 393 16.90 3.41 -3.46
C CYS A 393 16.81 3.99 -4.88
N TRP A 394 15.92 4.93 -5.12
CA TRP A 394 15.90 5.75 -6.32
C TRP A 394 16.99 6.79 -6.24
N LEU A 395 17.90 6.83 -7.23
CA LEU A 395 19.05 7.74 -7.20
C LEU A 395 18.64 9.20 -7.06
N ARG A 396 17.60 9.65 -7.78
CA ARG A 396 17.04 10.99 -7.69
C ARG A 396 16.49 11.31 -6.28
N ASP A 397 15.62 10.45 -5.77
CA ASP A 397 14.93 10.66 -4.49
C ASP A 397 15.90 10.63 -3.32
N ALA A 398 16.86 9.71 -3.38
CA ALA A 398 17.90 9.58 -2.37
C ALA A 398 18.84 10.79 -2.37
N ALA A 399 19.21 11.32 -3.54
CA ALA A 399 20.04 12.52 -3.65
C ALA A 399 19.32 13.76 -3.10
N MET A 400 18.00 13.89 -3.35
CA MET A 400 17.19 14.97 -2.76
C MET A 400 17.13 14.85 -1.23
N SER A 401 16.97 13.63 -0.69
CA SER A 401 16.98 13.36 0.74
C SER A 401 18.33 13.68 1.37
N ALA A 402 19.43 13.25 0.74
CA ALA A 402 20.79 13.56 1.17
C ALA A 402 21.04 15.08 1.18
N SER A 403 20.65 15.79 0.12
CA SER A 403 20.73 17.26 0.05
C SER A 403 19.94 17.94 1.17
N ALA A 404 18.74 17.46 1.50
CA ALA A 404 17.96 17.99 2.61
C ALA A 404 18.67 17.78 3.96
N LEU A 405 19.26 16.59 4.18
CA LEU A 405 20.02 16.28 5.39
C LEU A 405 21.29 17.15 5.51
N VAL A 406 22.00 17.40 4.41
CA VAL A 406 23.16 18.33 4.38
C VAL A 406 22.75 19.73 4.79
N LYS A 407 21.62 20.26 4.25
CA LYS A 407 21.10 21.58 4.62
C LYS A 407 20.74 21.69 6.10
N LEU A 408 20.42 20.57 6.74
CA LEU A 408 20.17 20.48 8.17
C LEU A 408 21.43 20.18 8.99
N GLY A 409 22.61 20.11 8.37
CA GLY A 409 23.88 19.85 9.05
C GLY A 409 24.18 18.37 9.32
N SER A 410 23.41 17.45 8.76
CA SER A 410 23.62 15.99 8.91
C SER A 410 24.45 15.46 7.73
N PHE A 411 25.76 15.63 7.84
CA PHE A 411 26.70 15.24 6.76
C PHE A 411 26.97 13.73 6.72
N SER A 412 26.90 13.03 7.85
CA SER A 412 27.25 11.61 7.93
C SER A 412 26.37 10.71 7.08
N GLU A 413 25.06 11.01 7.03
CA GLU A 413 24.10 10.28 6.20
C GLU A 413 24.30 10.55 4.72
N ALA A 414 24.59 11.80 4.36
CA ALA A 414 24.84 12.20 2.99
C ALA A 414 26.15 11.59 2.46
N MET A 415 27.21 11.56 3.28
CA MET A 415 28.48 10.91 2.91
C MET A 415 28.31 9.41 2.76
N ALA A 416 27.58 8.74 3.66
CA ALA A 416 27.30 7.32 3.53
C ALA A 416 26.50 7.01 2.26
N PHE A 417 25.53 7.88 1.90
CA PHE A 417 24.81 7.75 0.63
C PHE A 417 25.72 7.97 -0.58
N LEU A 418 26.62 8.96 -0.53
CA LEU A 418 27.60 9.20 -1.59
C LEU A 418 28.50 7.97 -1.81
N ASP A 419 29.03 7.39 -0.73
CA ASP A 419 29.84 6.17 -0.80
C ASP A 419 29.06 5.00 -1.42
N TRP A 420 27.79 4.83 -1.02
CA TRP A 420 26.91 3.83 -1.60
C TRP A 420 26.65 4.09 -3.09
N MET A 421 26.40 5.33 -3.47
CA MET A 421 26.14 5.73 -4.86
C MET A 421 27.38 5.51 -5.73
N LEU A 422 28.57 5.92 -5.26
CA LEU A 422 29.84 5.69 -5.96
C LEU A 422 30.08 4.18 -6.17
N ALA A 423 29.81 3.36 -5.17
CA ALA A 423 29.93 1.90 -5.30
C ALA A 423 28.92 1.30 -6.31
N VAL A 424 27.75 1.92 -6.52
CA VAL A 424 26.81 1.56 -7.59
C VAL A 424 27.36 1.96 -8.96
N VAL A 425 27.86 3.20 -9.09
CA VAL A 425 28.45 3.72 -10.35
C VAL A 425 29.67 2.90 -10.77
N ASP A 426 30.57 2.60 -9.84
CA ASP A 426 31.77 1.81 -10.12
C ASP A 426 31.48 0.39 -10.63
N ARG A 427 30.34 -0.17 -10.28
CA ARG A 427 29.89 -1.48 -10.77
C ARG A 427 29.19 -1.42 -12.13
N ALA A 428 28.76 -0.24 -12.57
CA ALA A 428 28.11 -0.09 -13.85
C ALA A 428 29.12 -0.25 -14.99
N ALA A 429 28.82 -1.12 -15.95
CA ALA A 429 29.72 -1.37 -17.08
C ALA A 429 29.85 -0.16 -18.02
N ALA A 430 28.85 0.72 -18.04
CA ALA A 430 28.82 1.97 -18.78
C ALA A 430 27.74 2.89 -18.21
N PRO A 431 27.82 4.22 -18.39
CA PRO A 431 26.80 5.16 -17.90
C PRO A 431 25.39 4.82 -18.35
N GLU A 432 25.21 4.32 -19.58
CA GLU A 432 23.92 3.96 -20.15
C GLU A 432 23.30 2.73 -19.47
N ARG A 433 24.05 2.01 -18.66
CA ARG A 433 23.61 0.85 -17.88
C ARG A 433 23.18 1.21 -16.47
N LEU A 434 23.31 2.46 -16.07
CA LEU A 434 22.80 2.93 -14.80
C LEU A 434 21.28 2.86 -14.79
N MET A 435 20.74 2.13 -13.81
CA MET A 435 19.31 2.03 -13.57
C MET A 435 18.83 3.17 -12.65
N PRO A 436 17.57 3.58 -12.73
CA PRO A 436 17.06 4.64 -11.87
C PRO A 436 16.97 4.24 -10.39
N LEU A 437 16.97 2.94 -10.07
CA LEU A 437 16.81 2.43 -8.70
C LEU A 437 17.61 1.13 -8.47
N TYR A 438 17.98 0.94 -7.21
CA TYR A 438 18.73 -0.23 -6.73
C TYR A 438 18.20 -0.70 -5.38
N THR A 439 18.53 -1.93 -4.99
CA THR A 439 18.29 -2.42 -3.62
C THR A 439 19.11 -1.61 -2.61
N VAL A 440 18.76 -1.67 -1.32
CA VAL A 440 19.56 -1.00 -0.27
C VAL A 440 21.03 -1.46 -0.22
N THR A 441 21.34 -2.62 -0.77
CA THR A 441 22.71 -3.14 -0.88
C THR A 441 23.40 -2.76 -2.21
N GLY A 442 22.74 -1.95 -3.04
CA GLY A 442 23.28 -1.47 -4.31
C GLY A 442 23.26 -2.51 -5.44
N HIS A 443 22.51 -3.59 -5.31
CA HIS A 443 22.32 -4.57 -6.38
C HIS A 443 21.09 -4.20 -7.23
N GLU A 444 20.99 -4.82 -8.40
CA GLU A 444 19.82 -4.71 -9.26
C GLU A 444 18.54 -5.14 -8.55
N VAL A 445 17.46 -4.43 -8.82
CA VAL A 445 16.13 -4.79 -8.31
C VAL A 445 15.57 -5.98 -9.10
N GLY A 446 14.89 -6.88 -8.44
CA GLY A 446 14.20 -8.01 -9.06
C GLY A 446 13.12 -7.59 -10.07
N ALA A 447 12.69 -8.52 -10.91
CA ALA A 447 11.55 -8.29 -11.81
C ALA A 447 10.31 -7.91 -11.01
N GLU A 448 9.51 -7.00 -11.56
CA GLU A 448 8.21 -6.67 -10.97
C GLU A 448 7.28 -7.89 -11.06
N ALA A 449 6.63 -8.19 -9.95
CA ALA A 449 5.64 -9.24 -9.84
C ALA A 449 4.44 -8.77 -9.01
N GLU A 450 3.26 -9.27 -9.31
CA GLU A 450 2.04 -8.97 -8.57
C GLU A 450 1.78 -10.05 -7.51
N ILE A 451 1.30 -9.63 -6.34
CA ILE A 451 0.84 -10.49 -5.26
C ILE A 451 -0.70 -10.47 -5.30
N ALA A 452 -1.28 -11.46 -5.98
CA ALA A 452 -2.72 -11.52 -6.24
C ALA A 452 -3.55 -11.76 -4.96
N GLU A 453 -2.94 -12.37 -3.94
CA GLU A 453 -3.58 -12.72 -2.67
C GLU A 453 -3.87 -11.49 -1.80
N LEU A 454 -3.15 -10.38 -2.00
CA LEU A 454 -3.36 -9.17 -1.24
C LEU A 454 -4.39 -8.25 -1.91
N ALA A 455 -5.31 -7.72 -1.09
CA ALA A 455 -6.37 -6.84 -1.56
C ALA A 455 -5.89 -5.44 -1.99
N GLY A 456 -4.69 -5.04 -1.57
CA GLY A 456 -4.18 -3.68 -1.69
C GLY A 456 -4.72 -2.75 -0.60
N TYR A 457 -4.02 -1.65 -0.34
CA TYR A 457 -4.47 -0.64 0.62
C TYR A 457 -5.86 -0.11 0.22
N ALA A 458 -6.83 -0.23 1.14
CA ALA A 458 -8.23 0.12 0.88
C ALA A 458 -8.77 -0.46 -0.44
N GLY A 459 -8.40 -1.70 -0.77
CA GLY A 459 -8.82 -2.38 -1.99
C GLY A 459 -8.12 -1.93 -3.27
N SER A 460 -7.06 -1.16 -3.18
CA SER A 460 -6.31 -0.63 -4.33
C SER A 460 -5.33 -1.67 -4.87
N ARG A 461 -5.68 -2.30 -5.96
CA ARG A 461 -4.88 -3.34 -6.65
C ARG A 461 -4.17 -2.78 -7.89
N PRO A 462 -3.11 -3.47 -8.36
CA PRO A 462 -2.44 -4.64 -7.79
C PRO A 462 -1.46 -4.29 -6.66
N VAL A 463 -1.12 -5.27 -5.82
CA VAL A 463 0.03 -5.21 -4.93
C VAL A 463 1.24 -5.73 -5.68
N ARG A 464 2.36 -5.00 -5.67
CA ARG A 464 3.57 -5.33 -6.41
C ARG A 464 4.79 -5.48 -5.52
N VAL A 465 5.70 -6.33 -5.95
CA VAL A 465 7.07 -6.45 -5.44
C VAL A 465 8.05 -6.37 -6.61
N GLY A 466 9.23 -5.82 -6.38
CA GLY A 466 10.09 -5.43 -7.50
C GLY A 466 9.57 -4.16 -8.18
N ASN A 467 10.27 -3.69 -9.21
CA ASN A 467 9.84 -2.48 -9.91
C ASN A 467 10.30 -2.50 -11.38
N ALA A 468 9.34 -2.38 -12.31
CA ALA A 468 9.60 -2.41 -13.75
C ALA A 468 10.46 -1.24 -14.24
N ALA A 469 10.55 -0.14 -13.48
CA ALA A 469 11.44 0.98 -13.81
C ALA A 469 12.93 0.57 -13.87
N ARG A 470 13.30 -0.59 -13.30
CA ARG A 470 14.66 -1.15 -13.44
C ARG A 470 15.14 -1.27 -14.90
N GLY A 471 14.22 -1.46 -15.84
CA GLY A 471 14.50 -1.56 -17.27
C GLY A 471 14.43 -0.23 -18.03
N GLN A 472 14.20 0.88 -17.35
CA GLN A 472 14.08 2.20 -17.97
C GLN A 472 15.41 2.95 -17.92
N VAL A 473 15.66 3.75 -18.94
CA VAL A 473 16.69 4.80 -18.92
C VAL A 473 15.98 6.11 -18.56
N GLN A 474 16.32 6.66 -17.40
CA GLN A 474 15.77 7.93 -16.92
C GLN A 474 16.86 9.00 -16.91
N LEU A 475 16.72 10.04 -17.72
CA LEU A 475 17.76 11.08 -17.89
C LEU A 475 17.98 11.91 -16.63
N ASP A 476 17.00 12.00 -15.75
CA ASP A 476 17.04 12.71 -14.46
C ASP A 476 17.89 11.99 -13.38
N VAL A 477 18.37 10.78 -13.66
CA VAL A 477 19.32 10.06 -12.81
C VAL A 477 20.72 10.70 -12.86
N PHE A 478 21.13 11.22 -14.02
CA PHE A 478 22.49 11.69 -14.21
C PHE A 478 22.83 12.99 -13.48
N GLY A 479 21.83 13.91 -13.35
CA GLY A 479 22.02 15.14 -12.59
C GLY A 479 22.39 14.92 -11.12
N PRO A 480 21.70 14.06 -10.37
CA PRO A 480 22.05 13.70 -9.00
C PRO A 480 23.41 13.02 -8.81
N ILE A 481 23.94 12.37 -9.85
CA ILE A 481 25.25 11.67 -9.82
C ILE A 481 26.40 12.64 -10.04
N ALA A 482 26.20 13.66 -10.88
CA ALA A 482 27.20 14.69 -11.20
C ALA A 482 27.38 15.70 -10.07
#